data_b6bc22dbf0ad82c3ac16b7620fa04c25
#
_entry.id   b6bc22dbf0ad82c3ac16b7620fa04c25
#
_cell.length_a   1.000
_cell.length_b   1.000
_cell.length_c   1.000
_cell.angle_alpha   90.00
_cell.angle_beta   90.00
_cell.angle_gamma   90.00
#
_symmetry.space_group_name_H-M   'P 1'
#
loop_
_entity.id
_entity.type
_entity.pdbx_description
1 polymer ?
#
loop_
_entity_poly.entity_id
_entity_poly.type
_entity_poly.pdbx_seq_one_letter_code
_entity_poly.pdbx_strand_id
1 'polypeptide(L)' 'METKDKVLQAMCEAGQPLNAGKIAELSGLDRKDVDAAMKQLKAEGAIVSPVRCKWAPAE' A
#
# COMPACT_ATOMS: atom_id res chain seq x y z
N MET A 1 -3.53 15.76 -0.23
CA MET A 1 -3.62 14.38 -0.73
C MET A 1 -3.79 13.42 0.42
N GLU A 2 -4.58 12.41 0.20
CA GLU A 2 -4.85 11.45 1.26
C GLU A 2 -3.76 10.41 1.38
N THR A 3 -3.61 9.89 2.59
CA THR A 3 -2.63 8.83 2.86
C THR A 3 -2.83 7.62 1.93
N LYS A 4 -4.10 7.27 1.68
CA LYS A 4 -4.42 6.16 0.78
C LYS A 4 -3.83 6.36 -0.61
N ASP A 5 -3.96 7.56 -1.13
CA ASP A 5 -3.45 7.86 -2.46
C ASP A 5 -1.95 7.70 -2.54
N LYS A 6 -1.25 8.15 -1.50
CA LYS A 6 0.21 8.03 -1.46
C LYS A 6 0.64 6.57 -1.40
N VAL A 7 -0.04 5.78 -0.61
CA VAL A 7 0.27 4.36 -0.49
C VAL A 7 0.04 3.66 -1.82
N LEU A 8 -1.11 3.91 -2.45
CA LEU A 8 -1.45 3.30 -3.71
C LEU A 8 -0.47 3.71 -4.80
N GLN A 9 -0.09 4.98 -4.83
CA GLN A 9 0.87 5.48 -5.80
C GLN A 9 2.22 4.80 -5.64
N ALA A 10 2.68 4.64 -4.40
CA ALA A 10 3.96 3.97 -4.15
C ALA A 10 3.93 2.54 -4.68
N MET A 11 2.82 1.84 -4.49
CA MET A 11 2.67 0.47 -4.97
C MET A 11 2.66 0.42 -6.48
N CYS A 12 1.96 1.35 -7.12
CA CYS A 12 1.90 1.40 -8.57
C CYS A 12 3.26 1.70 -9.18
N GLU A 13 4.01 2.60 -8.58
CA GLU A 13 5.33 2.98 -9.08
C GLU A 13 6.34 1.86 -8.91
N ALA A 14 6.20 1.05 -7.87
CA ALA A 14 7.10 -0.07 -7.65
C ALA A 14 6.93 -1.16 -8.71
N GLY A 15 5.73 -1.32 -9.23
CA GLY A 15 5.45 -2.32 -10.25
C GLY A 15 5.59 -3.75 -9.75
N GLN A 16 5.56 -3.97 -8.44
CA GLN A 16 5.68 -5.28 -7.85
C GLN A 16 5.05 -5.27 -6.45
N PRO A 17 4.66 -6.41 -5.92
CA PRO A 17 4.11 -6.48 -4.57
C PRO A 17 5.14 -6.00 -3.53
N LEU A 18 4.69 -5.22 -2.57
CA LEU A 18 5.53 -4.67 -1.53
C LEU A 18 4.98 -5.03 -0.15
N ASN A 19 5.88 -5.15 0.83
CA ASN A 19 5.44 -5.28 2.21
C ASN A 19 5.16 -3.88 2.78
N ALA A 20 4.51 -3.84 3.95
CA ALA A 20 4.12 -2.57 4.55
C ALA A 20 5.32 -1.68 4.89
N GLY A 21 6.41 -2.27 5.33
CA GLY A 21 7.62 -1.53 5.64
C GLY A 21 8.19 -0.83 4.41
N LYS A 22 8.21 -1.53 3.29
CA LYS A 22 8.71 -0.96 2.04
C LYS A 22 7.79 0.15 1.53
N ILE A 23 6.48 -0.06 1.67
CA ILE A 23 5.51 0.95 1.28
C ILE A 23 5.68 2.22 2.11
N ALA A 24 5.89 2.06 3.42
CA ALA A 24 6.13 3.21 4.30
C ALA A 24 7.37 3.98 3.86
N GLU A 25 8.41 3.25 3.52
CA GLU A 25 9.68 3.85 3.09
C GLU A 25 9.50 4.63 1.79
N LEU A 26 8.84 4.03 0.80
CA LEU A 26 8.64 4.65 -0.51
C LEU A 26 7.66 5.82 -0.46
N SER A 27 6.63 5.72 0.35
CA SER A 27 5.61 6.76 0.45
C SER A 27 6.04 7.91 1.36
N GLY A 28 7.05 7.69 2.21
CA GLY A 28 7.48 8.67 3.17
C GLY A 28 6.52 8.85 4.34
N LEU A 29 5.66 7.87 4.57
CA LEU A 29 4.66 7.90 5.64
C LEU A 29 5.11 7.02 6.79
N ASP A 30 4.52 7.27 7.98
CA ASP A 30 4.75 6.42 9.12
C ASP A 30 4.11 5.06 8.89
N ARG A 31 4.71 4.02 9.45
CA ARG A 31 4.17 2.68 9.34
C ARG A 31 2.72 2.61 9.80
N LYS A 32 2.40 3.35 10.84
CA LYS A 32 1.06 3.42 11.38
C LYS A 32 0.06 3.94 10.36
N ASP A 33 0.43 5.00 9.65
CA ASP A 33 -0.40 5.59 8.62
C ASP A 33 -0.56 4.63 7.44
N VAL A 34 0.52 3.95 7.09
CA VAL A 34 0.49 2.96 6.01
C VAL A 34 -0.45 1.82 6.36
N ASP A 35 -0.35 1.31 7.59
CA ASP A 35 -1.22 0.21 8.01
C ASP A 35 -2.69 0.60 7.94
N ALA A 36 -3.02 1.81 8.41
CA ALA A 36 -4.40 2.29 8.37
C ALA A 36 -4.89 2.45 6.94
N ALA A 37 -4.05 3.03 6.07
CA ALA A 37 -4.39 3.22 4.68
C ALA A 37 -4.59 1.90 3.95
N MET A 38 -3.71 0.93 4.20
CA MET A 38 -3.80 -0.38 3.57
C MET A 38 -5.05 -1.12 3.99
N LYS A 39 -5.43 -0.99 5.25
CA LYS A 39 -6.66 -1.60 5.74
C LYS A 39 -7.87 -1.05 5.00
N GLN A 40 -7.91 0.25 4.78
CA GLN A 40 -9.00 0.87 4.04
C GLN A 40 -8.98 0.47 2.58
N LEU A 41 -7.81 0.47 1.96
CA LEU A 41 -7.68 0.10 0.55
C LEU A 41 -8.10 -1.35 0.32
N LYS A 42 -7.75 -2.23 1.24
CA LYS A 42 -8.13 -3.63 1.16
C LYS A 42 -9.64 -3.77 1.27
N ALA A 43 -10.25 -3.03 2.19
CA ALA A 43 -11.70 -3.06 2.36
C ALA A 43 -12.44 -2.56 1.13
N GLU A 44 -11.84 -1.60 0.43
CA GLU A 44 -12.42 -1.06 -0.80
C GLU A 44 -12.15 -1.93 -2.02
N GLY A 45 -11.26 -2.89 -1.89
CA GLY A 45 -10.86 -3.71 -3.02
C GLY A 45 -9.88 -3.04 -3.95
N ALA A 46 -9.23 -1.97 -3.50
CA ALA A 46 -8.25 -1.25 -4.31
C ALA A 46 -6.89 -1.91 -4.35
N ILE A 47 -6.60 -2.76 -3.37
CA ILE A 47 -5.35 -3.51 -3.32
C ILE A 47 -5.64 -4.97 -3.02
N VAL A 48 -4.69 -5.82 -3.37
CA VAL A 48 -4.78 -7.25 -3.11
C VAL A 48 -3.49 -7.71 -2.44
N SER A 49 -3.55 -8.89 -1.83
CA SER A 49 -2.38 -9.51 -1.23
C SER A 49 -2.07 -10.80 -1.99
N PRO A 50 -1.37 -10.69 -3.13
CA PRO A 50 -1.08 -11.87 -3.95
C PRO A 50 -0.11 -12.82 -3.26
N VAL A 51 0.70 -12.29 -2.36
CA VAL A 51 1.66 -13.09 -1.61
C VAL A 51 1.56 -12.69 -0.15
N ARG A 52 1.84 -13.64 0.73
CA ARG A 52 1.80 -13.38 2.16
C ARG A 52 2.68 -12.19 2.53
N CYS A 53 2.14 -11.29 3.31
CA CYS A 53 2.83 -10.08 3.79
C CYS A 53 3.22 -9.10 2.70
N LYS A 54 2.69 -9.26 1.50
CA LYS A 54 2.94 -8.33 0.40
C LYS A 54 1.63 -7.84 -0.19
N TRP A 55 1.67 -6.64 -0.72
CA TRP A 55 0.48 -5.96 -1.21
C TRP A 55 0.74 -5.38 -2.58
N ALA A 56 -0.26 -5.39 -3.42
CA ALA A 56 -0.16 -4.83 -4.76
C ALA A 56 -1.48 -4.18 -5.14
N PRO A 57 -1.48 -3.20 -6.07
CA PRO A 57 -2.72 -2.64 -6.57
C PRO A 57 -3.57 -3.72 -7.22
N ALA A 58 -4.89 -3.59 -7.10
CA ALA A 58 -5.80 -4.59 -7.64
C ALA A 58 -5.86 -4.59 -9.17
N GLU A 59 -5.29 -3.62 -9.80
CA GLU A 59 -5.26 -3.54 -11.25
C GLU A 59 -4.19 -4.39 -11.86
#